data_e019abbedac3068cd900078c87a5d08b
#
_entry.id   e019abbedac3068cd900078c87a5d08b
#
_cell.length_a   1.000
_cell.length_b   1.000
_cell.length_c   1.000
_cell.angle_alpha   90.00
_cell.angle_beta   90.00
_cell.angle_gamma   90.00
#
_symmetry.space_group_name_H-M   'P 1'
#
loop_
_entity.id
_entity.type
_entity.pdbx_description
1 polymer ?
#
loop_
_entity_poly.entity_id
_entity_poly.type
_entity_poly.pdbx_seq_one_letter_code
_entity_poly.pdbx_strand_id
1 'polypeptide(L)'
;MIGRINVWWGGREMAPMLPKLFFIHFEGTSFVAEAEDGELLGFVCGFLSQAADDEAYIHFVGVTPDDRGEGLGRTLYERFFEEVRANGRSVVRCVTSPANQGSLAFHQALGFEVERIDEDYDGPGEDRALLVKRLT
;
A
#
# COMPACT_ATOMS: atom_id res chain seq x y z
N MET A 1 3.43 17.42 2.25
CA MET A 1 3.29 15.95 2.43
C MET A 1 4.16 15.13 1.48
N ILE A 2 3.99 15.30 0.17
CA ILE A 2 4.70 14.47 -0.82
C ILE A 2 6.22 14.56 -0.69
N GLY A 3 6.77 15.77 -0.45
CA GLY A 3 8.22 15.94 -0.31
C GLY A 3 8.85 15.18 0.86
N ARG A 4 8.08 14.86 1.90
CA ARG A 4 8.58 14.13 3.07
C ARG A 4 8.74 12.64 2.80
N ILE A 5 8.03 12.12 1.81
CA ILE A 5 8.07 10.71 1.45
C ILE A 5 9.47 10.30 0.98
N ASN A 6 10.17 11.20 0.28
CA ASN A 6 11.53 10.93 -0.17
C ASN A 6 12.49 10.65 0.99
N VAL A 7 12.30 11.37 2.11
CA VAL A 7 13.11 11.16 3.32
C VAL A 7 12.84 9.79 3.91
N TRP A 8 11.56 9.38 3.95
CA TRP A 8 11.17 8.10 4.54
C TRP A 8 11.80 6.91 3.80
N TRP A 9 12.06 7.07 2.52
CA TRP A 9 12.59 6.00 1.67
C TRP A 9 14.08 6.15 1.41
N GLY A 10 14.80 6.65 2.44
CA GLY A 10 16.25 6.74 2.42
C GLY A 10 16.80 7.76 1.43
N GLY A 11 16.07 8.82 1.19
CA GLY A 11 16.45 9.86 0.24
C GLY A 11 16.16 9.52 -1.21
N ARG A 12 15.55 8.38 -1.49
CA ARG A 12 15.13 8.03 -2.85
C ARG A 12 13.98 8.93 -3.27
N GLU A 13 13.99 9.36 -4.50
CA GLU A 13 12.94 10.23 -5.03
C GLU A 13 11.69 9.43 -5.39
N MET A 14 10.90 9.11 -4.37
CA MET A 14 9.66 8.35 -4.53
C MET A 14 8.43 9.23 -4.68
N ALA A 15 8.53 10.52 -4.31
CA ALA A 15 7.40 11.43 -4.40
C ALA A 15 6.79 11.53 -5.81
N PRO A 16 7.59 11.54 -6.90
CA PRO A 16 7.01 11.54 -8.24
C PRO A 16 6.22 10.28 -8.58
N MET A 17 6.44 9.19 -7.83
CA MET A 17 5.76 7.92 -8.03
C MET A 17 4.43 7.83 -7.27
N LEU A 18 4.14 8.84 -6.44
CA LEU A 18 2.91 8.91 -5.67
C LEU A 18 1.99 9.97 -6.28
N PRO A 19 1.06 9.58 -7.17
CA PRO A 19 0.19 10.55 -7.80
C PRO A 19 -0.71 11.24 -6.78
N LYS A 20 -0.72 12.56 -6.81
CA LYS A 20 -1.56 13.38 -5.95
C LYS A 20 -3.05 13.03 -6.11
N LEU A 21 -3.40 12.49 -7.25
CA LEU A 21 -4.79 12.11 -7.56
C LEU A 21 -5.39 11.13 -6.56
N PHE A 22 -4.57 10.32 -5.88
CA PHE A 22 -5.09 9.36 -4.90
C PHE A 22 -5.74 10.07 -3.72
N PHE A 23 -5.19 11.22 -3.31
CA PHE A 23 -5.76 11.98 -2.18
C PHE A 23 -6.86 12.94 -2.60
N ILE A 24 -7.07 13.11 -3.90
CA ILE A 24 -8.13 13.95 -4.45
C ILE A 24 -9.28 13.10 -4.96
N HIS A 25 -8.97 12.09 -5.76
CA HIS A 25 -9.99 11.29 -6.48
C HIS A 25 -10.25 9.92 -5.89
N PHE A 26 -9.38 9.44 -5.02
CA PHE A 26 -9.53 8.15 -4.34
C PHE A 26 -9.48 8.32 -2.83
N GLU A 27 -10.00 9.44 -2.31
CA GLU A 27 -9.94 9.76 -0.88
C GLU A 27 -10.70 8.75 -0.01
N GLY A 28 -11.70 8.08 -0.55
CA GLY A 28 -12.45 7.06 0.18
C GLY A 28 -11.64 5.81 0.48
N THR A 29 -10.56 5.58 -0.27
CA THR A 29 -9.69 4.41 -0.14
C THR A 29 -8.22 4.78 0.03
N SER A 30 -7.95 6.04 0.34
CA SER A 30 -6.58 6.53 0.56
C SER A 30 -6.57 7.32 1.87
N PHE A 31 -5.69 6.92 2.77
CA PHE A 31 -5.69 7.44 4.14
C PHE A 31 -4.31 7.91 4.55
N VAL A 32 -4.28 8.93 5.42
CA VAL A 32 -3.06 9.40 6.05
C VAL A 32 -3.19 9.23 7.56
N ALA A 33 -2.06 8.99 8.21
CA ALA A 33 -1.96 8.97 9.66
C ALA A 33 -1.12 10.15 10.10
N GLU A 34 -1.64 10.94 11.02
CA GLU A 34 -0.95 12.14 11.53
C GLU A 34 -0.83 12.08 13.04
N ALA A 35 0.26 12.65 13.57
CA ALA A 35 0.42 12.88 14.99
C ALA A 35 -0.46 14.04 15.45
N GLU A 36 -0.61 14.20 16.76
CA GLU A 36 -1.42 15.29 17.33
C GLU A 36 -0.97 16.67 16.87
N ASP A 37 0.31 16.85 16.61
CA ASP A 37 0.88 18.11 16.12
C ASP A 37 0.72 18.30 14.61
N GLY A 38 0.05 17.37 13.93
CA GLY A 38 -0.17 17.41 12.48
C GLY A 38 0.97 16.81 11.66
N GLU A 39 1.99 16.25 12.32
CA GLU A 39 3.07 15.62 11.58
C GLU A 39 2.60 14.32 10.89
N LEU A 40 2.94 14.17 9.61
CA LEU A 40 2.57 12.99 8.85
C LEU A 40 3.38 11.78 9.30
N LEU A 41 2.70 10.73 9.73
CA LEU A 41 3.33 9.49 10.20
C LEU A 41 3.29 8.37 9.17
N GLY A 42 2.28 8.37 8.31
CA GLY A 42 2.15 7.34 7.30
C GLY A 42 0.96 7.56 6.39
N PHE A 43 0.88 6.75 5.37
CA PHE A 43 -0.23 6.82 4.41
C PHE A 43 -0.42 5.47 3.72
N VAL A 44 -1.62 5.28 3.18
CA VAL A 44 -1.92 4.19 2.25
C VAL A 44 -2.74 4.77 1.10
N CYS A 45 -2.38 4.40 -0.12
CA CYS A 45 -3.09 4.83 -1.32
C CYS A 45 -3.64 3.61 -2.04
N GLY A 46 -4.93 3.61 -2.31
CA GLY A 46 -5.54 2.50 -3.00
C GLY A 46 -6.85 2.88 -3.65
N PHE A 47 -7.49 1.91 -4.28
CA PHE A 47 -8.75 2.12 -4.98
C PHE A 47 -9.52 0.80 -5.07
N LEU A 48 -10.83 0.94 -5.34
CA LEU A 48 -11.65 -0.20 -5.71
C LEU A 48 -11.45 -0.46 -7.19
N SER A 49 -11.23 -1.72 -7.57
CA SER A 49 -10.97 -2.05 -8.98
C SER A 49 -12.19 -1.75 -9.83
N GLN A 50 -11.97 -1.12 -10.98
CA GLN A 50 -13.01 -0.92 -11.97
C GLN A 50 -13.15 -2.11 -12.92
N ALA A 51 -12.16 -3.02 -12.91
CA ALA A 51 -12.14 -4.18 -13.78
C ALA A 51 -12.70 -5.44 -13.11
N ALA A 52 -12.62 -5.53 -11.79
CA ALA A 52 -13.08 -6.69 -11.04
C ALA A 52 -13.95 -6.22 -9.86
N ASP A 53 -15.23 -6.60 -9.87
CA ASP A 53 -16.25 -6.08 -8.96
C ASP A 53 -16.03 -6.39 -7.47
N ASP A 54 -15.27 -7.43 -7.15
CA ASP A 54 -15.02 -7.80 -5.74
C ASP A 54 -13.60 -7.51 -5.29
N GLU A 55 -12.80 -6.79 -6.10
CA GLU A 55 -11.40 -6.53 -5.80
C GLU A 55 -11.13 -5.07 -5.47
N ALA A 56 -10.10 -4.87 -4.67
CA ALA A 56 -9.50 -3.58 -4.39
C ALA A 56 -7.99 -3.72 -4.51
N TYR A 57 -7.30 -2.61 -4.71
CA TYR A 57 -5.87 -2.60 -4.96
C TYR A 57 -5.18 -1.53 -4.12
N ILE A 58 -4.08 -1.91 -3.48
CA ILE A 58 -3.22 -0.98 -2.76
C ILE A 58 -2.05 -0.63 -3.67
N HIS A 59 -1.90 0.67 -3.95
CA HIS A 59 -0.86 1.15 -4.86
C HIS A 59 0.43 1.48 -4.11
N PHE A 60 0.32 2.23 -3.01
CA PHE A 60 1.47 2.61 -2.19
C PHE A 60 1.09 2.67 -0.73
N VAL A 61 2.06 2.31 0.12
CA VAL A 61 1.99 2.53 1.56
C VAL A 61 3.35 3.05 2.03
N GLY A 62 3.35 3.97 2.95
CA GLY A 62 4.56 4.49 3.56
C GLY A 62 4.35 4.79 5.03
N VAL A 63 5.39 4.54 5.83
CA VAL A 63 5.40 4.83 7.28
C VAL A 63 6.75 5.45 7.59
N THR A 64 6.75 6.49 8.44
CA THR A 64 8.01 7.13 8.84
C THR A 64 8.93 6.09 9.46
N PRO A 65 10.27 6.23 9.26
CA PRO A 65 11.21 5.27 9.85
C PRO A 65 11.08 5.12 11.36
N ASP A 66 10.74 6.18 12.07
CA ASP A 66 10.60 6.16 13.53
C ASP A 66 9.38 5.35 13.99
N ASP A 67 8.38 5.21 13.13
CA ASP A 67 7.13 4.51 13.46
C ASP A 67 7.06 3.11 12.86
N ARG A 68 8.11 2.69 12.15
CA ARG A 68 8.20 1.32 11.65
C ARG A 68 8.40 0.38 12.83
N GLY A 69 7.55 -0.64 12.91
CA GLY A 69 7.56 -1.55 14.05
C GLY A 69 6.58 -1.18 15.15
N GLU A 70 5.96 -0.01 15.09
CA GLU A 70 4.92 0.41 16.03
C GLU A 70 3.52 -0.04 15.62
N GLY A 71 3.40 -0.83 14.57
CA GLY A 71 2.12 -1.34 14.09
C GLY A 71 1.31 -0.38 13.23
N LEU A 72 1.87 0.78 12.87
CA LEU A 72 1.14 1.77 12.07
C LEU A 72 0.81 1.26 10.68
N GLY A 73 1.75 0.55 10.04
CA GLY A 73 1.50 -0.05 8.72
C GLY A 73 0.32 -1.01 8.75
N ARG A 74 0.26 -1.85 9.77
CA ARG A 74 -0.86 -2.77 9.98
C ARG A 74 -2.16 -2.00 10.17
N THR A 75 -2.15 -0.94 10.97
CA THR A 75 -3.33 -0.11 11.22
C THR A 75 -3.86 0.51 9.93
N LEU A 76 -2.96 1.03 9.09
CA LEU A 76 -3.34 1.61 7.80
C LEU A 76 -3.95 0.56 6.88
N TYR A 77 -3.37 -0.63 6.82
CA TYR A 77 -3.90 -1.73 6.01
C TYR A 77 -5.28 -2.18 6.53
N GLU A 78 -5.43 -2.29 7.84
CA GLU A 78 -6.72 -2.70 8.42
C GLU A 78 -7.82 -1.68 8.17
N ARG A 79 -7.47 -0.39 8.19
CA ARG A 79 -8.42 0.66 7.83
C ARG A 79 -8.84 0.54 6.37
N PHE A 80 -7.89 0.22 5.49
CA PHE A 80 -8.18 -0.03 4.08
C PHE A 80 -9.11 -1.24 3.92
N PHE A 81 -8.84 -2.33 4.63
CA PHE A 81 -9.68 -3.53 4.57
C PHE A 81 -11.09 -3.26 5.04
N GLU A 82 -11.27 -2.45 6.09
CA GLU A 82 -12.61 -2.06 6.55
C GLU A 82 -13.38 -1.35 5.45
N GLU A 83 -12.74 -0.44 4.75
CA GLU A 83 -13.37 0.30 3.67
C GLU A 83 -13.73 -0.62 2.50
N VAL A 84 -12.86 -1.58 2.18
CA VAL A 84 -13.12 -2.57 1.14
C VAL A 84 -14.35 -3.40 1.50
N ARG A 85 -14.44 -3.88 2.73
CA ARG A 85 -15.61 -4.63 3.21
C ARG A 85 -16.87 -3.79 3.18
N ALA A 86 -16.77 -2.54 3.58
CA ALA A 86 -17.92 -1.61 3.59
C ALA A 86 -18.48 -1.38 2.18
N ASN A 87 -17.65 -1.57 1.16
CA ASN A 87 -18.06 -1.45 -0.24
C ASN A 87 -18.44 -2.81 -0.86
N GLY A 88 -18.58 -3.84 -0.03
CA GLY A 88 -19.03 -5.16 -0.49
C GLY A 88 -17.99 -5.96 -1.25
N ARG A 89 -16.71 -5.60 -1.12
CA ARG A 89 -15.63 -6.30 -1.82
C ARG A 89 -14.86 -7.19 -0.86
N SER A 90 -14.28 -8.26 -1.39
CA SER A 90 -13.69 -9.31 -0.57
C SER A 90 -12.23 -9.65 -0.91
N VAL A 91 -11.64 -9.02 -1.92
CA VAL A 91 -10.28 -9.33 -2.36
C VAL A 91 -9.45 -8.07 -2.41
N VAL A 92 -8.25 -8.12 -1.84
CA VAL A 92 -7.29 -7.02 -1.91
C VAL A 92 -6.03 -7.53 -2.59
N ARG A 93 -5.56 -6.78 -3.58
CA ARG A 93 -4.33 -7.11 -4.31
C ARG A 93 -3.32 -5.98 -4.18
N CYS A 94 -2.05 -6.33 -4.28
CA CYS A 94 -0.95 -5.39 -4.38
C CYS A 94 0.25 -6.08 -5.01
N VAL A 95 1.29 -5.31 -5.32
CA VAL A 95 2.53 -5.86 -5.85
C VAL A 95 3.71 -5.33 -5.05
N THR A 96 4.78 -6.12 -4.99
CA THR A 96 6.04 -5.71 -4.38
C THR A 96 7.19 -6.35 -5.14
N SER A 97 8.42 -5.86 -4.92
CA SER A 97 9.60 -6.49 -5.49
C SER A 97 9.83 -7.85 -4.81
N PRO A 98 10.05 -8.93 -5.57
CA PRO A 98 10.34 -10.23 -4.96
C PRO A 98 11.66 -10.24 -4.18
N ALA A 99 12.54 -9.27 -4.41
CA ALA A 99 13.78 -9.12 -3.65
C ALA A 99 13.58 -8.42 -2.31
N ASN A 100 12.44 -7.79 -2.09
CA ASN A 100 12.15 -7.08 -0.85
C ASN A 100 11.59 -8.03 0.21
N GLN A 101 12.49 -8.68 0.95
CA GLN A 101 12.13 -9.67 1.97
C GLN A 101 11.28 -9.08 3.09
N GLY A 102 11.57 -7.85 3.49
CA GLY A 102 10.82 -7.18 4.54
C GLY A 102 9.37 -6.94 4.15
N SER A 103 9.16 -6.50 2.92
CA SER A 103 7.81 -6.28 2.39
C SER A 103 7.04 -7.59 2.27
N LEU A 104 7.68 -8.64 1.77
CA LEU A 104 7.04 -9.95 1.66
C LEU A 104 6.61 -10.48 3.02
N ALA A 105 7.51 -10.40 4.02
CA ALA A 105 7.22 -10.87 5.38
C ALA A 105 6.07 -10.06 6.00
N PHE A 106 6.09 -8.74 5.82
CA PHE A 106 5.03 -7.85 6.34
C PHE A 106 3.67 -8.22 5.74
N HIS A 107 3.62 -8.40 4.43
CA HIS A 107 2.36 -8.74 3.77
C HIS A 107 1.86 -10.13 4.14
N GLN A 108 2.78 -11.10 4.26
CA GLN A 108 2.41 -12.45 4.68
C GLN A 108 1.86 -12.46 6.11
N ALA A 109 2.42 -11.63 7.00
CA ALA A 109 1.92 -11.49 8.37
C ALA A 109 0.50 -10.91 8.40
N LEU A 110 0.13 -10.11 7.38
CA LEU A 110 -1.23 -9.56 7.25
C LEU A 110 -2.19 -10.53 6.56
N GLY A 111 -1.71 -11.68 6.10
CA GLY A 111 -2.56 -12.69 5.46
C GLY A 111 -2.54 -12.65 3.94
N PHE A 112 -1.65 -11.88 3.34
CA PHE A 112 -1.45 -11.93 1.89
C PHE A 112 -0.69 -13.16 1.50
N GLU A 113 -1.00 -13.68 0.32
CA GLU A 113 -0.28 -14.80 -0.29
C GLU A 113 0.36 -14.33 -1.59
N VAL A 114 1.52 -14.87 -1.91
CA VAL A 114 2.15 -14.64 -3.22
C VAL A 114 1.40 -15.50 -4.23
N GLU A 115 0.66 -14.86 -5.12
CA GLU A 115 -0.11 -15.56 -6.15
C GLU A 115 0.83 -16.01 -7.27
N ARG A 116 1.75 -15.14 -7.68
CA ARG A 116 2.78 -15.44 -8.67
C ARG A 116 3.84 -14.35 -8.70
N ILE A 117 4.95 -14.65 -9.36
CA ILE A 117 5.98 -13.65 -9.65
C ILE A 117 5.95 -13.41 -11.17
N ASP A 118 5.69 -12.17 -11.58
CA ASP A 118 5.68 -11.78 -12.98
C ASP A 118 7.00 -11.12 -13.33
N GLU A 119 7.76 -11.74 -14.22
CA GLU A 119 9.01 -11.18 -14.73
C GLU A 119 8.70 -9.98 -15.62
N ASP A 120 9.52 -8.94 -15.46
CA ASP A 120 9.39 -7.70 -16.25
C ASP A 120 8.00 -7.04 -16.17
N TYR A 121 7.30 -7.23 -15.06
CA TYR A 121 5.94 -6.71 -14.86
C TYR A 121 5.84 -5.20 -15.12
N ASP A 122 6.80 -4.44 -14.58
CA ASP A 122 6.85 -2.98 -14.72
C ASP A 122 7.94 -2.51 -15.70
N GLY A 123 8.46 -3.42 -16.51
CA GLY A 123 9.51 -3.14 -17.48
C GLY A 123 10.69 -4.11 -17.36
N PRO A 124 11.67 -4.06 -18.25
CA PRO A 124 12.80 -4.96 -18.23
C PRO A 124 13.55 -4.92 -16.89
N GLY A 125 13.71 -6.09 -16.26
CA GLY A 125 14.35 -6.22 -14.97
C GLY A 125 13.49 -5.79 -13.77
N GLU A 126 12.25 -5.40 -14.01
CA GLU A 126 11.33 -4.94 -12.97
C GLU A 126 10.31 -6.02 -12.63
N ASP A 127 10.80 -7.13 -12.07
CA ASP A 127 9.95 -8.24 -11.64
C ASP A 127 9.10 -7.85 -10.44
N ARG A 128 7.88 -8.39 -10.36
CA ARG A 128 7.00 -8.12 -9.23
C ARG A 128 6.39 -9.40 -8.70
N ALA A 129 6.31 -9.48 -7.38
CA ALA A 129 5.52 -10.50 -6.70
C ALA A 129 4.08 -9.96 -6.60
N LEU A 130 3.14 -10.70 -7.13
CA LEU A 130 1.72 -10.35 -7.08
C LEU A 130 1.11 -10.99 -5.86
N LEU A 131 0.59 -10.14 -4.97
CA LEU A 131 0.05 -10.55 -3.68
C LEU A 131 -1.47 -10.44 -3.67
N VAL A 132 -2.11 -11.36 -2.97
CA VAL A 132 -3.56 -11.38 -2.84
C VAL A 132 -3.96 -11.73 -1.42
N LYS A 133 -4.96 -11.04 -0.90
CA LYS A 133 -5.58 -11.36 0.38
C LYS A 133 -7.09 -11.45 0.17
N ARG A 134 -7.69 -12.53 0.65
CA ARG A 134 -9.15 -12.68 0.66
C ARG A 134 -9.65 -12.31 2.04
N LEU A 135 -10.59 -11.36 2.06
CA LEU A 135 -11.23 -10.89 3.28
C LEU A 135 -12.43 -11.79 3.59
N THR A 136 -12.56 -12.15 4.83
CA THR A 136 -13.69 -12.98 5.27
C THR A 136 -14.65 -12.17 6.11
#